data_6e6fcf83bb47d82e1a674759eb9141ed
#
_entry.id   6e6fcf83bb47d82e1a674759eb9141ed
#
_cell.length_a   1.000
_cell.length_b   1.000
_cell.length_c   1.000
_cell.angle_alpha   90.00
_cell.angle_beta   90.00
_cell.angle_gamma   90.00
#
_symmetry.space_group_name_H-M   'P 1'
#
loop_
_entity.id
_entity.type
_entity.pdbx_description
1 polymer ?
#
loop_
_entity_poly.entity_id
_entity_poly.type
_entity_poly.pdbx_seq_one_letter_code
_entity_poly.pdbx_strand_id
1 'polypeptide(L)'
;MIEVGVVGAAGRMGSEVVRALDASADLHLAAVIDIGDPLTRLEGSGAQVAVDFTTPDAVMATLRHCISQGIHVVVGTTGFGDTDLEEVRGLLAAHPGVGVVIAPNFALGAVLLMRFAREAAPYFESVEVIEMHHPDKLDAPSGTATHTAEAIAQARRQAGIAASPDATDRGLEGARGADVSGVRVHAVRVRGHVAHEEVLLGNPGEVLTLRHDSLDRASFMPGVLLAVRAVPTRPGLTVGLEALLDR
;
A
#
# COMPACT_ATOMS: atom_id res chain seq x y z
N MET A 1 -4.56 19.59 -16.73
CA MET A 1 -4.11 19.72 -15.31
C MET A 1 -5.21 19.11 -14.46
N ILE A 2 -4.88 18.26 -13.49
CA ILE A 2 -5.88 17.63 -12.63
C ILE A 2 -5.92 18.44 -11.31
N GLU A 3 -7.12 18.87 -10.91
CA GLU A 3 -7.35 19.58 -9.66
C GLU A 3 -7.45 18.57 -8.51
N VAL A 4 -6.59 18.68 -7.49
CA VAL A 4 -6.44 17.69 -6.42
C VAL A 4 -6.71 18.30 -5.07
N GLY A 5 -7.63 17.71 -4.30
CA GLY A 5 -7.81 18.00 -2.89
C GLY A 5 -7.04 17.02 -2.01
N VAL A 6 -6.46 17.47 -0.91
CA VAL A 6 -5.77 16.61 0.07
C VAL A 6 -6.52 16.64 1.39
N VAL A 7 -6.95 15.46 1.85
CA VAL A 7 -7.65 15.26 3.13
C VAL A 7 -6.69 14.65 4.15
N GLY A 8 -6.57 15.28 5.32
CA GLY A 8 -5.52 14.98 6.30
C GLY A 8 -4.20 15.65 5.95
N ALA A 9 -4.25 16.85 5.35
CA ALA A 9 -3.11 17.57 4.78
C ALA A 9 -2.04 17.96 5.81
N ALA A 10 -2.40 18.25 7.09
CA ALA A 10 -1.45 18.56 8.16
C ALA A 10 -0.76 17.30 8.72
N GLY A 11 -1.24 16.10 8.37
CA GLY A 11 -0.62 14.84 8.75
C GLY A 11 0.74 14.61 8.07
N ARG A 12 1.51 13.63 8.60
CA ARG A 12 2.86 13.29 8.09
C ARG A 12 2.86 12.91 6.61
N MET A 13 1.86 12.15 6.15
CA MET A 13 1.75 11.77 4.74
C MET A 13 1.07 12.87 3.92
N GLY A 14 0.00 13.49 4.43
CA GLY A 14 -0.71 14.55 3.72
C GLY A 14 0.18 15.73 3.36
N SER A 15 1.08 16.13 4.27
CA SER A 15 2.05 17.21 4.01
C SER A 15 3.08 16.85 2.92
N GLU A 16 3.45 15.56 2.79
CA GLU A 16 4.28 15.10 1.66
C GLU A 16 3.50 15.15 0.34
N VAL A 17 2.21 14.77 0.36
CA VAL A 17 1.36 14.87 -0.84
C VAL A 17 1.25 16.31 -1.32
N VAL A 18 1.01 17.27 -0.39
CA VAL A 18 0.97 18.70 -0.74
C VAL A 18 2.26 19.13 -1.42
N ARG A 19 3.43 18.82 -0.83
CA ARG A 19 4.74 19.13 -1.43
C ARG A 19 4.95 18.50 -2.81
N ALA A 20 4.50 17.26 -2.98
CA ALA A 20 4.64 16.54 -4.24
C ALA A 20 3.72 17.12 -5.33
N LEU A 21 2.52 17.58 -4.99
CA LEU A 21 1.63 18.28 -5.90
C LEU A 21 2.21 19.64 -6.33
N ASP A 22 2.73 20.43 -5.39
CA ASP A 22 3.37 21.72 -5.69
C ASP A 22 4.57 21.59 -6.63
N ALA A 23 5.27 20.45 -6.59
CA ALA A 23 6.37 20.14 -7.48
C ALA A 23 5.95 19.57 -8.85
N SER A 24 4.67 19.27 -9.06
CA SER A 24 4.15 18.63 -10.27
C SER A 24 3.72 19.65 -11.30
N ALA A 25 4.03 19.41 -12.59
CA ALA A 25 3.65 20.32 -13.66
C ALA A 25 2.21 20.11 -14.19
N ASP A 26 1.64 18.95 -13.93
CA ASP A 26 0.35 18.48 -14.48
C ASP A 26 -0.75 18.29 -13.43
N LEU A 27 -0.40 18.44 -12.15
CA LEU A 27 -1.32 18.35 -11.03
C LEU A 27 -1.35 19.71 -10.29
N HIS A 28 -2.52 20.11 -9.82
CA HIS A 28 -2.70 21.35 -9.09
C HIS A 28 -3.37 21.10 -7.73
N LEU A 29 -2.83 21.68 -6.66
CA LEU A 29 -3.41 21.63 -5.33
C LEU A 29 -4.61 22.57 -5.24
N ALA A 30 -5.83 22.02 -5.35
CA ALA A 30 -7.07 22.80 -5.34
C ALA A 30 -7.58 23.08 -3.90
N ALA A 31 -7.42 22.10 -2.99
CA ALA A 31 -7.89 22.23 -1.61
C ALA A 31 -7.03 21.44 -0.63
N VAL A 32 -6.93 21.96 0.59
CA VAL A 32 -6.44 21.25 1.76
C VAL A 32 -7.56 21.13 2.78
N ILE A 33 -7.77 19.94 3.31
CA ILE A 33 -8.81 19.61 4.29
C ILE A 33 -8.14 18.95 5.48
N ASP A 34 -8.48 19.42 6.68
CA ASP A 34 -8.00 18.81 7.92
C ASP A 34 -9.11 18.72 8.97
N ILE A 35 -8.76 18.28 10.18
CA ILE A 35 -9.73 18.12 11.27
C ILE A 35 -10.50 19.42 11.50
N GLY A 36 -11.84 19.35 11.41
CA GLY A 36 -12.74 20.48 11.56
C GLY A 36 -13.09 21.22 10.28
N ASP A 37 -12.41 20.97 9.17
CA ASP A 37 -12.79 21.51 7.86
C ASP A 37 -13.94 20.71 7.24
N PRO A 38 -14.93 21.37 6.60
CA PRO A 38 -16.00 20.65 5.89
C PRO A 38 -15.49 20.08 4.57
N LEU A 39 -15.88 18.83 4.26
CA LEU A 39 -15.55 18.17 2.99
C LEU A 39 -16.11 18.90 1.75
N THR A 40 -17.16 19.71 1.93
CA THR A 40 -17.74 20.54 0.87
C THR A 40 -16.78 21.56 0.27
N ARG A 41 -15.63 21.82 0.92
CA ARG A 41 -14.55 22.62 0.32
C ARG A 41 -13.93 21.96 -0.91
N LEU A 42 -13.99 20.63 -1.03
CA LEU A 42 -13.51 19.90 -2.21
C LEU A 42 -14.29 20.29 -3.46
N GLU A 43 -15.62 20.31 -3.37
CA GLU A 43 -16.49 20.72 -4.48
C GLU A 43 -16.28 22.21 -4.82
N GLY A 44 -16.28 23.05 -3.79
CA GLY A 44 -16.10 24.49 -3.95
C GLY A 44 -14.77 24.89 -4.59
N SER A 45 -13.75 24.04 -4.49
CA SER A 45 -12.43 24.24 -5.12
C SER A 45 -12.33 23.67 -6.53
N GLY A 46 -13.32 22.89 -7.01
CA GLY A 46 -13.28 22.22 -8.28
C GLY A 46 -12.39 20.97 -8.30
N ALA A 47 -12.09 20.39 -7.11
CA ALA A 47 -11.26 19.19 -7.03
C ALA A 47 -11.88 18.02 -7.82
N GLN A 48 -11.10 17.43 -8.71
CA GLN A 48 -11.47 16.26 -9.51
C GLN A 48 -11.05 14.96 -8.84
N VAL A 49 -9.98 15.01 -8.06
CA VAL A 49 -9.43 13.88 -7.29
C VAL A 49 -9.21 14.32 -5.85
N ALA A 50 -9.63 13.52 -4.90
CA ALA A 50 -9.28 13.66 -3.48
C ALA A 50 -8.23 12.62 -3.10
N VAL A 51 -7.18 13.02 -2.38
CA VAL A 51 -6.19 12.12 -1.80
C VAL A 51 -6.41 12.10 -0.28
N ASP A 52 -6.75 10.93 0.27
CA ASP A 52 -7.04 10.75 1.69
C ASP A 52 -5.92 10.01 2.42
N PHE A 53 -5.30 10.70 3.38
CA PHE A 53 -4.37 10.16 4.38
C PHE A 53 -4.84 10.50 5.80
N THR A 54 -6.08 10.20 6.10
CA THR A 54 -6.69 10.44 7.42
C THR A 54 -6.54 9.21 8.35
N THR A 55 -7.61 8.82 9.01
CA THR A 55 -7.69 7.68 9.91
C THR A 55 -8.76 6.69 9.45
N PRO A 56 -8.72 5.42 9.91
CA PRO A 56 -9.76 4.44 9.58
C PRO A 56 -11.18 4.91 9.90
N ASP A 57 -11.35 5.67 11.00
CA ASP A 57 -12.66 6.17 11.42
C ASP A 57 -13.19 7.32 10.51
N ALA A 58 -12.30 8.04 9.83
CA ALA A 58 -12.66 9.21 9.02
C ALA A 58 -12.80 8.90 7.53
N VAL A 59 -12.00 7.98 7.01
CA VAL A 59 -11.86 7.73 5.58
C VAL A 59 -13.17 7.34 4.88
N MET A 60 -14.05 6.59 5.55
CA MET A 60 -15.33 6.20 4.97
C MET A 60 -16.27 7.39 4.77
N ALA A 61 -16.20 8.42 5.63
CA ALA A 61 -16.93 9.66 5.42
C ALA A 61 -16.42 10.42 4.19
N THR A 62 -15.10 10.49 4.01
CA THR A 62 -14.48 11.08 2.81
C THR A 62 -14.93 10.33 1.55
N LEU A 63 -14.90 9.00 1.55
CA LEU A 63 -15.31 8.16 0.41
C LEU A 63 -16.78 8.39 0.03
N ARG A 64 -17.70 8.32 1.02
CA ARG A 64 -19.15 8.57 0.78
C ARG A 64 -19.37 9.94 0.17
N HIS A 65 -18.75 10.97 0.74
CA HIS A 65 -18.87 12.34 0.27
C HIS A 65 -18.34 12.48 -1.17
N CYS A 66 -17.07 12.14 -1.41
CA CYS A 66 -16.42 12.31 -2.71
C CYS A 66 -17.15 11.53 -3.82
N ILE A 67 -17.48 10.25 -3.57
CA ILE A 67 -18.17 9.41 -4.56
C ILE A 67 -19.53 10.03 -4.93
N SER A 68 -20.32 10.51 -3.94
CA SER A 68 -21.61 11.15 -4.19
C SER A 68 -21.50 12.43 -5.00
N GLN A 69 -20.38 13.13 -4.93
CA GLN A 69 -20.11 14.37 -5.66
C GLN A 69 -19.36 14.15 -6.99
N GLY A 70 -19.13 12.90 -7.38
CA GLY A 70 -18.40 12.60 -8.62
C GLY A 70 -16.90 12.85 -8.56
N ILE A 71 -16.32 12.99 -7.36
CA ILE A 71 -14.89 13.21 -7.13
C ILE A 71 -14.22 11.84 -7.01
N HIS A 72 -13.19 11.59 -7.82
CA HIS A 72 -12.36 10.37 -7.71
C HIS A 72 -11.55 10.38 -6.41
N VAL A 73 -11.20 9.21 -5.88
CA VAL A 73 -10.48 9.14 -4.58
C VAL A 73 -9.26 8.23 -4.67
N VAL A 74 -8.16 8.71 -4.11
CA VAL A 74 -6.95 7.93 -3.84
C VAL A 74 -6.78 7.83 -2.32
N VAL A 75 -6.81 6.63 -1.78
CA VAL A 75 -6.80 6.36 -0.34
C VAL A 75 -5.51 5.69 0.08
N GLY A 76 -4.78 6.34 0.99
CA GLY A 76 -3.61 5.78 1.65
C GLY A 76 -3.85 5.39 3.12
N THR A 77 -5.03 5.67 3.63
CA THR A 77 -5.45 5.18 4.95
C THR A 77 -5.60 3.67 4.90
N THR A 78 -5.06 2.97 5.90
CA THR A 78 -5.12 1.50 6.01
C THR A 78 -6.24 1.05 6.94
N GLY A 79 -6.49 -0.26 7.03
CA GLY A 79 -7.45 -0.84 7.96
C GLY A 79 -8.82 -1.17 7.36
N PHE A 80 -8.94 -1.17 6.03
CA PHE A 80 -10.17 -1.62 5.35
C PHE A 80 -10.39 -3.11 5.53
N GLY A 81 -11.57 -3.48 6.01
CA GLY A 81 -12.08 -4.84 6.00
C GLY A 81 -12.94 -5.13 4.75
N ASP A 82 -13.35 -6.39 4.59
CA ASP A 82 -14.21 -6.79 3.47
C ASP A 82 -15.53 -6.00 3.44
N THR A 83 -16.11 -5.71 4.61
CA THR A 83 -17.34 -4.93 4.73
C THR A 83 -17.18 -3.51 4.18
N ASP A 84 -16.04 -2.85 4.47
CA ASP A 84 -15.76 -1.50 3.99
C ASP A 84 -15.61 -1.50 2.47
N LEU A 85 -14.88 -2.49 1.92
CA LEU A 85 -14.70 -2.64 0.48
C LEU A 85 -16.02 -2.93 -0.24
N GLU A 86 -16.91 -3.73 0.35
CA GLU A 86 -18.26 -3.97 -0.19
C GLU A 86 -19.11 -2.69 -0.17
N GLU A 87 -19.06 -1.90 0.89
CA GLU A 87 -19.73 -0.60 0.95
C GLU A 87 -19.24 0.33 -0.18
N VAL A 88 -17.90 0.43 -0.37
CA VAL A 88 -17.32 1.24 -1.46
C VAL A 88 -17.79 0.76 -2.82
N ARG A 89 -17.85 -0.57 -3.06
CA ARG A 89 -18.39 -1.13 -4.32
C ARG A 89 -19.85 -0.75 -4.52
N GLY A 90 -20.67 -0.81 -3.45
CA GLY A 90 -22.07 -0.39 -3.49
C GLY A 90 -22.25 1.08 -3.87
N LEU A 91 -21.44 1.97 -3.27
CA LEU A 91 -21.45 3.41 -3.61
C LEU A 91 -21.07 3.64 -5.08
N LEU A 92 -20.03 2.97 -5.56
CA LEU A 92 -19.55 3.09 -6.94
C LEU A 92 -20.53 2.53 -7.96
N ALA A 93 -21.33 1.52 -7.60
CA ALA A 93 -22.40 1.01 -8.48
C ALA A 93 -23.46 2.08 -8.78
N ALA A 94 -23.72 3.00 -7.83
CA ALA A 94 -24.62 4.13 -8.02
C ALA A 94 -23.95 5.32 -8.74
N HIS A 95 -22.61 5.34 -8.82
CA HIS A 95 -21.81 6.41 -9.42
C HIS A 95 -20.75 5.83 -10.40
N PRO A 96 -21.17 5.23 -11.52
CA PRO A 96 -20.32 4.39 -12.37
C PRO A 96 -19.16 5.14 -13.07
N GLY A 97 -19.18 6.48 -13.04
CA GLY A 97 -18.10 7.30 -13.60
C GLY A 97 -16.94 7.56 -12.61
N VAL A 98 -17.12 7.22 -11.31
CA VAL A 98 -16.11 7.52 -10.28
C VAL A 98 -15.13 6.37 -10.12
N GLY A 99 -13.84 6.70 -10.06
CA GLY A 99 -12.78 5.76 -9.70
C GLY A 99 -12.31 5.94 -8.27
N VAL A 100 -12.02 4.84 -7.60
CA VAL A 100 -11.39 4.81 -6.27
C VAL A 100 -10.19 3.87 -6.30
N VAL A 101 -9.04 4.36 -5.84
CA VAL A 101 -7.83 3.56 -5.62
C VAL A 101 -7.57 3.50 -4.12
N ILE A 102 -7.59 2.31 -3.55
CA ILE A 102 -7.20 2.06 -2.14
C ILE A 102 -5.90 1.27 -2.17
N ALA A 103 -4.79 1.83 -1.67
CA ALA A 103 -3.52 1.12 -1.65
C ALA A 103 -2.90 1.14 -0.25
N PRO A 104 -2.58 -0.03 0.32
CA PRO A 104 -1.94 -0.13 1.63
C PRO A 104 -0.48 0.33 1.58
N ASN A 105 0.10 0.41 0.38
CA ASN A 105 1.47 0.87 0.16
C ASN A 105 1.59 1.58 -1.21
N PHE A 106 2.15 2.78 -1.19
CA PHE A 106 2.41 3.60 -2.39
C PHE A 106 3.89 3.62 -2.80
N ALA A 107 4.79 2.95 -2.08
CA ALA A 107 6.17 2.85 -2.51
C ALA A 107 6.28 1.91 -3.72
N LEU A 108 6.57 2.45 -4.91
CA LEU A 108 6.67 1.68 -6.15
C LEU A 108 7.66 0.53 -6.04
N GLY A 109 8.80 0.76 -5.36
CA GLY A 109 9.80 -0.28 -5.14
C GLY A 109 9.28 -1.44 -4.28
N ALA A 110 8.47 -1.16 -3.24
CA ALA A 110 7.84 -2.21 -2.43
C ALA A 110 6.82 -3.02 -3.25
N VAL A 111 6.01 -2.35 -4.06
CA VAL A 111 5.02 -3.02 -4.93
C VAL A 111 5.70 -3.91 -5.97
N LEU A 112 6.79 -3.42 -6.59
CA LEU A 112 7.60 -4.20 -7.52
C LEU A 112 8.31 -5.37 -6.83
N LEU A 113 8.84 -5.17 -5.60
CA LEU A 113 9.42 -6.25 -4.82
C LEU A 113 8.40 -7.37 -4.57
N MET A 114 7.18 -7.04 -4.11
CA MET A 114 6.11 -8.01 -3.89
C MET A 114 5.78 -8.80 -5.17
N ARG A 115 5.66 -8.09 -6.31
CA ARG A 115 5.40 -8.71 -7.61
C ARG A 115 6.52 -9.67 -8.01
N PHE A 116 7.78 -9.21 -7.96
CA PHE A 116 8.94 -10.03 -8.35
C PHE A 116 9.14 -11.22 -7.40
N ALA A 117 8.91 -11.03 -6.10
CA ALA A 117 8.97 -12.12 -5.13
C ALA A 117 7.93 -13.20 -5.41
N ARG A 118 6.68 -12.81 -5.70
CA ARG A 118 5.60 -13.72 -6.10
C ARG A 118 5.95 -14.47 -7.40
N GLU A 119 6.48 -13.76 -8.41
CA GLU A 119 6.85 -14.36 -9.70
C GLU A 119 8.06 -15.31 -9.57
N ALA A 120 9.04 -14.98 -8.72
CA ALA A 120 10.24 -15.79 -8.51
C ALA A 120 10.00 -17.00 -7.58
N ALA A 121 9.13 -16.89 -6.60
CA ALA A 121 8.94 -17.88 -5.54
C ALA A 121 8.71 -19.33 -6.01
N PRO A 122 8.03 -19.61 -7.15
CA PRO A 122 7.87 -20.98 -7.67
C PRO A 122 9.15 -21.67 -8.15
N TYR A 123 10.24 -20.93 -8.33
CA TYR A 123 11.51 -21.46 -8.83
C TYR A 123 12.52 -21.77 -7.73
N PHE A 124 12.18 -21.49 -6.45
CA PHE A 124 13.09 -21.63 -5.33
C PHE A 124 12.53 -22.59 -4.27
N GLU A 125 13.44 -23.43 -3.71
CA GLU A 125 13.11 -24.39 -2.66
C GLU A 125 12.73 -23.73 -1.35
N SER A 126 13.45 -22.66 -0.98
CA SER A 126 13.32 -21.94 0.28
C SER A 126 12.95 -20.46 0.08
N VAL A 127 12.15 -19.89 0.98
CA VAL A 127 11.86 -18.47 1.00
C VAL A 127 11.64 -17.98 2.43
N GLU A 128 12.24 -16.83 2.76
CA GLU A 128 11.99 -16.09 3.99
C GLU A 128 11.88 -14.60 3.71
N VAL A 129 11.13 -13.87 4.55
CA VAL A 129 10.92 -12.42 4.44
C VAL A 129 11.47 -11.76 5.71
N ILE A 130 12.19 -10.64 5.54
CA ILE A 130 12.71 -9.82 6.64
C ILE A 130 12.17 -8.40 6.46
N GLU A 131 11.44 -7.88 7.44
CA GLU A 131 10.97 -6.51 7.44
C GLU A 131 11.63 -5.70 8.55
N MET A 132 11.96 -4.44 8.28
CA MET A 132 12.69 -3.61 9.22
C MET A 132 12.03 -2.23 9.30
N HIS A 133 11.66 -1.81 10.50
CA HIS A 133 11.01 -0.53 10.76
C HIS A 133 11.55 0.15 12.01
N HIS A 134 11.15 1.40 12.20
CA HIS A 134 11.40 2.14 13.43
C HIS A 134 10.69 1.50 14.64
N PRO A 135 11.17 1.71 15.89
CA PRO A 135 10.63 1.07 17.10
C PRO A 135 9.18 1.47 17.42
N ASP A 136 8.70 2.60 16.88
CA ASP A 136 7.35 3.11 17.16
C ASP A 136 6.27 2.47 16.26
N LYS A 137 6.62 1.46 15.43
CA LYS A 137 5.67 0.68 14.64
C LYS A 137 4.99 -0.36 15.54
N LEU A 138 3.64 -0.31 15.60
CA LEU A 138 2.85 -1.09 16.55
C LEU A 138 2.63 -2.54 16.13
N ASP A 139 2.48 -2.80 14.82
CA ASP A 139 2.26 -4.14 14.26
C ASP A 139 3.59 -4.83 13.94
N ALA A 140 3.63 -6.13 14.13
CA ALA A 140 4.71 -7.03 13.72
C ALA A 140 4.15 -8.43 13.45
N PRO A 141 4.38 -9.03 12.25
CA PRO A 141 4.99 -8.42 11.08
C PRO A 141 4.20 -7.22 10.53
N SER A 142 4.82 -6.39 9.69
CA SER A 142 4.14 -5.30 8.99
C SER A 142 3.08 -5.85 8.02
N GLY A 143 2.02 -5.09 7.79
CA GLY A 143 0.98 -5.47 6.82
C GLY A 143 1.54 -5.74 5.42
N THR A 144 2.56 -4.96 4.97
CA THR A 144 3.23 -5.20 3.69
C THR A 144 3.93 -6.56 3.67
N ALA A 145 4.73 -6.87 4.69
CA ALA A 145 5.45 -8.14 4.75
C ALA A 145 4.51 -9.35 4.88
N THR A 146 3.40 -9.20 5.62
CA THR A 146 2.34 -10.22 5.68
C THR A 146 1.76 -10.47 4.30
N HIS A 147 1.39 -9.41 3.58
CA HIS A 147 0.84 -9.53 2.22
C HIS A 147 1.86 -10.13 1.23
N THR A 148 3.13 -9.74 1.32
CA THR A 148 4.21 -10.33 0.51
C THR A 148 4.32 -11.84 0.76
N ALA A 149 4.33 -12.26 2.04
CA ALA A 149 4.43 -13.67 2.41
C ALA A 149 3.21 -14.48 1.93
N GLU A 150 2.01 -13.94 2.06
CA GLU A 150 0.77 -14.55 1.55
C GLU A 150 0.79 -14.74 0.02
N ALA A 151 1.22 -13.70 -0.71
CA ALA A 151 1.35 -13.75 -2.17
C ALA A 151 2.38 -14.81 -2.62
N ILE A 152 3.54 -14.87 -1.96
CA ILE A 152 4.55 -15.89 -2.16
C ILE A 152 3.98 -17.29 -1.88
N ALA A 153 3.35 -17.47 -0.72
CA ALA A 153 2.75 -18.75 -0.32
C ALA A 153 1.69 -19.23 -1.33
N GLN A 154 0.86 -18.31 -1.81
CA GLN A 154 -0.14 -18.61 -2.83
C GLN A 154 0.50 -19.07 -4.15
N ALA A 155 1.51 -18.34 -4.64
CA ALA A 155 2.21 -18.69 -5.87
C ALA A 155 2.90 -20.06 -5.77
N ARG A 156 3.56 -20.36 -4.64
CA ARG A 156 4.19 -21.67 -4.37
C ARG A 156 3.15 -22.79 -4.34
N ARG A 157 2.02 -22.61 -3.66
CA ARG A 157 0.93 -23.60 -3.65
C ARG A 157 0.37 -23.87 -5.04
N GLN A 158 0.14 -22.83 -5.84
CA GLN A 158 -0.37 -22.97 -7.21
C GLN A 158 0.60 -23.73 -8.12
N ALA A 159 1.90 -23.58 -7.88
CA ALA A 159 2.96 -24.29 -8.60
C ALA A 159 3.27 -25.69 -8.02
N GLY A 160 2.61 -26.12 -6.96
CA GLY A 160 2.86 -27.42 -6.32
C GLY A 160 4.21 -27.53 -5.60
N ILE A 161 4.80 -26.39 -5.20
CA ILE A 161 6.09 -26.37 -4.49
C ILE A 161 5.87 -26.78 -3.03
N ALA A 162 6.73 -27.68 -2.54
CA ALA A 162 6.73 -28.13 -1.16
C ALA A 162 7.03 -26.99 -0.15
N ALA A 163 6.77 -27.23 1.11
CA ALA A 163 7.19 -26.32 2.19
C ALA A 163 8.72 -26.14 2.16
N SER A 164 9.18 -24.94 2.54
CA SER A 164 10.62 -24.68 2.68
C SER A 164 11.22 -25.64 3.70
N PRO A 165 12.38 -26.28 3.40
CA PRO A 165 13.02 -27.18 4.34
C PRO A 165 13.46 -26.41 5.60
N ASP A 166 13.14 -26.97 6.77
CA ASP A 166 13.55 -26.44 8.06
C ASP A 166 13.76 -27.62 9.02
N ALA A 167 15.00 -27.87 9.40
CA ALA A 167 15.38 -28.95 10.32
C ALA A 167 15.53 -28.46 11.77
N THR A 168 15.04 -27.23 12.09
CA THR A 168 15.15 -26.65 13.42
C THR A 168 14.27 -27.44 14.39
N ASP A 169 14.90 -28.19 15.31
CA ASP A 169 14.25 -28.95 16.39
C ASP A 169 14.49 -28.36 17.78
N ARG A 170 15.40 -27.40 17.91
CA ARG A 170 15.77 -26.72 19.14
C ARG A 170 15.94 -25.23 18.92
N GLY A 171 15.38 -24.40 19.77
CA GLY A 171 15.49 -22.95 19.69
C GLY A 171 14.71 -22.24 20.78
N LEU A 172 14.90 -20.94 20.87
CA LEU A 172 14.08 -20.07 21.69
C LEU A 172 12.78 -19.77 20.92
N GLU A 173 11.69 -19.56 21.65
CA GLU A 173 10.41 -19.13 21.07
C GLU A 173 10.61 -17.88 20.22
N GLY A 174 10.04 -17.88 19.03
CA GLY A 174 10.15 -16.77 18.04
C GLY A 174 11.46 -16.70 17.27
N ALA A 175 12.47 -17.53 17.54
CA ALA A 175 13.77 -17.48 16.86
C ALA A 175 13.66 -17.65 15.33
N ARG A 176 12.64 -18.38 14.87
CA ARG A 176 12.35 -18.59 13.43
C ARG A 176 11.30 -17.62 12.87
N GLY A 177 11.06 -16.48 13.54
CA GLY A 177 10.08 -15.49 13.12
C GLY A 177 8.63 -15.98 13.20
N ALA A 178 7.72 -15.20 12.63
CA ALA A 178 6.32 -15.55 12.49
C ALA A 178 6.09 -16.46 11.27
N ASP A 179 5.14 -17.40 11.39
CA ASP A 179 4.68 -18.18 10.23
C ASP A 179 3.48 -17.46 9.59
N VAL A 180 3.64 -17.08 8.33
CA VAL A 180 2.58 -16.49 7.53
C VAL A 180 2.29 -17.40 6.33
N SER A 181 1.26 -18.21 6.47
CA SER A 181 0.85 -19.16 5.42
C SER A 181 1.96 -20.13 4.96
N GLY A 182 2.90 -20.48 5.85
CA GLY A 182 4.05 -21.34 5.58
C GLY A 182 5.32 -20.60 5.10
N VAL A 183 5.31 -19.29 5.09
CA VAL A 183 6.49 -18.44 4.84
C VAL A 183 6.93 -17.78 6.17
N ARG A 184 8.21 -17.88 6.48
CA ARG A 184 8.78 -17.25 7.68
C ARG A 184 8.98 -15.75 7.45
N VAL A 185 8.48 -14.93 8.40
CA VAL A 185 8.61 -13.47 8.38
C VAL A 185 9.32 -13.00 9.66
N HIS A 186 10.43 -12.30 9.50
CA HIS A 186 11.25 -11.77 10.58
C HIS A 186 11.04 -10.26 10.69
N ALA A 187 10.68 -9.77 11.88
CA ALA A 187 10.43 -8.36 12.13
C ALA A 187 11.58 -7.72 12.93
N VAL A 188 12.23 -6.73 12.33
CA VAL A 188 13.32 -5.95 12.96
C VAL A 188 12.82 -4.56 13.34
N ARG A 189 13.11 -4.11 14.57
CA ARG A 189 12.74 -2.78 15.10
C ARG A 189 14.00 -2.06 15.59
N VAL A 190 14.51 -1.11 14.76
CA VAL A 190 15.76 -0.36 15.04
C VAL A 190 15.58 1.11 14.68
N ARG A 191 16.10 2.03 15.52
CA ARG A 191 16.12 3.46 15.19
C ARG A 191 16.97 3.71 13.95
N GLY A 192 16.49 4.60 13.08
CA GLY A 192 17.11 4.90 11.78
C GLY A 192 16.44 4.19 10.61
N HIS A 193 15.72 3.09 10.84
CA HIS A 193 14.87 2.50 9.81
C HIS A 193 13.55 3.29 9.64
N VAL A 194 13.08 3.39 8.39
CA VAL A 194 11.76 3.92 8.06
C VAL A 194 10.83 2.76 7.69
N ALA A 195 11.02 2.15 6.53
CA ALA A 195 10.29 0.97 6.09
C ALA A 195 11.15 0.21 5.06
N HIS A 196 11.55 -0.99 5.40
CA HIS A 196 12.41 -1.82 4.56
C HIS A 196 11.85 -3.23 4.49
N GLU A 197 12.05 -3.90 3.37
CA GLU A 197 11.70 -5.29 3.19
C GLU A 197 12.73 -6.01 2.33
N GLU A 198 13.10 -7.22 2.75
CA GLU A 198 14.01 -8.09 2.03
C GLU A 198 13.38 -9.49 1.92
N VAL A 199 13.40 -10.06 0.72
CA VAL A 199 12.94 -11.42 0.44
C VAL A 199 14.14 -12.23 -0.01
N LEU A 200 14.42 -13.32 0.72
CA LEU A 200 15.47 -14.28 0.43
C LEU A 200 14.84 -15.50 -0.23
N LEU A 201 15.30 -15.86 -1.41
CA LEU A 201 14.87 -17.06 -2.14
C LEU A 201 16.10 -17.93 -2.43
N GLY A 202 16.11 -19.17 -1.97
CA GLY A 202 17.28 -20.04 -2.00
C GLY A 202 17.05 -21.39 -2.68
N ASN A 203 18.05 -21.81 -3.42
CA ASN A 203 18.25 -23.17 -3.92
C ASN A 203 19.62 -23.68 -3.50
N PRO A 204 19.94 -24.97 -3.61
CA PRO A 204 21.30 -25.45 -3.41
C PRO A 204 22.30 -24.71 -4.29
N GLY A 205 23.23 -23.97 -3.65
CA GLY A 205 24.30 -23.24 -4.32
C GLY A 205 23.98 -21.80 -4.77
N GLU A 206 22.75 -21.32 -4.57
CA GLU A 206 22.37 -19.94 -4.93
C GLU A 206 21.38 -19.30 -3.96
N VAL A 207 21.42 -17.98 -3.86
CA VAL A 207 20.41 -17.16 -3.19
C VAL A 207 20.06 -15.96 -4.07
N LEU A 208 18.79 -15.76 -4.35
CA LEU A 208 18.28 -14.50 -4.90
C LEU A 208 17.77 -13.64 -3.75
N THR A 209 18.24 -12.41 -3.66
CA THR A 209 17.78 -11.41 -2.69
C THR A 209 17.06 -10.28 -3.42
N LEU A 210 15.82 -10.04 -3.04
CA LEU A 210 15.07 -8.85 -3.46
C LEU A 210 14.99 -7.91 -2.26
N ARG A 211 15.35 -6.64 -2.43
CA ARG A 211 15.35 -5.68 -1.33
C ARG A 211 14.79 -4.33 -1.77
N HIS A 212 13.97 -3.74 -0.91
CA HIS A 212 13.47 -2.39 -1.01
C HIS A 212 13.71 -1.62 0.28
N ASP A 213 14.23 -0.41 0.17
CA ASP A 213 14.51 0.49 1.27
C ASP A 213 13.75 1.82 1.05
N SER A 214 12.76 2.12 1.89
CA SER A 214 12.20 3.46 2.03
C SER A 214 13.01 4.22 3.08
N LEU A 215 13.78 5.19 2.64
CA LEU A 215 14.64 6.01 3.51
C LEU A 215 13.94 7.26 4.02
N ASP A 216 12.88 7.69 3.32
CA ASP A 216 12.07 8.86 3.63
C ASP A 216 10.63 8.67 3.14
N ARG A 217 9.67 9.41 3.71
CA ARG A 217 8.26 9.35 3.29
C ARG A 217 8.01 9.86 1.86
N ALA A 218 8.91 10.69 1.34
CA ALA A 218 8.87 11.11 -0.07
C ALA A 218 8.90 9.91 -1.04
N SER A 219 9.45 8.74 -0.63
CA SER A 219 9.47 7.52 -1.42
C SER A 219 8.08 6.99 -1.82
N PHE A 220 7.02 7.37 -1.09
CA PHE A 220 5.64 7.00 -1.41
C PHE A 220 5.00 7.91 -2.47
N MET A 221 5.52 9.12 -2.65
CA MET A 221 4.89 10.14 -3.49
C MET A 221 4.81 9.76 -4.97
N PRO A 222 5.82 9.13 -5.59
CA PRO A 222 5.67 8.68 -6.98
C PRO A 222 4.46 7.77 -7.21
N GLY A 223 4.16 6.88 -6.27
CA GLY A 223 2.98 6.00 -6.35
C GLY A 223 1.66 6.73 -6.10
N VAL A 224 1.65 7.69 -5.17
CA VAL A 224 0.46 8.54 -4.95
C VAL A 224 0.14 9.32 -6.22
N LEU A 225 1.14 10.00 -6.81
CA LEU A 225 0.95 10.78 -8.03
C LEU A 225 0.57 9.90 -9.23
N LEU A 226 1.11 8.67 -9.31
CA LEU A 226 0.67 7.68 -10.31
C LEU A 226 -0.82 7.36 -10.14
N ALA A 227 -1.27 7.10 -8.93
CA ALA A 227 -2.68 6.81 -8.65
C ALA A 227 -3.58 8.01 -8.97
N VAL A 228 -3.17 9.24 -8.60
CA VAL A 228 -3.91 10.47 -8.91
C VAL A 228 -4.10 10.64 -10.43
N ARG A 229 -3.06 10.36 -11.23
CA ARG A 229 -3.15 10.44 -12.70
C ARG A 229 -4.01 9.35 -13.31
N ALA A 230 -4.00 8.16 -12.71
CA ALA A 230 -4.69 6.98 -13.25
C ALA A 230 -6.18 6.94 -12.90
N VAL A 231 -6.56 7.36 -11.69
CA VAL A 231 -7.90 7.16 -11.15
C VAL A 231 -9.03 7.79 -11.98
N PRO A 232 -8.86 8.97 -12.67
CA PRO A 232 -9.93 9.53 -13.48
C PRO A 232 -10.33 8.68 -14.71
N THR A 233 -9.43 7.83 -15.17
CA THR A 233 -9.66 6.94 -16.33
C THR A 233 -9.94 5.50 -15.93
N ARG A 234 -10.08 5.21 -14.62
CA ARG A 234 -10.32 3.88 -14.06
C ARG A 234 -11.55 3.89 -13.15
N PRO A 235 -12.77 3.91 -13.71
CA PRO A 235 -13.99 3.85 -12.90
C PRO A 235 -14.06 2.54 -12.10
N GLY A 236 -14.68 2.62 -10.92
CA GLY A 236 -14.80 1.49 -10.01
C GLY A 236 -13.68 1.43 -8.97
N LEU A 237 -13.63 0.35 -8.20
CA LEU A 237 -12.66 0.14 -7.12
C LEU A 237 -11.42 -0.59 -7.62
N THR A 238 -10.28 0.01 -7.44
CA THR A 238 -8.96 -0.62 -7.58
C THR A 238 -8.34 -0.79 -6.20
N VAL A 239 -7.98 -2.01 -5.82
CA VAL A 239 -7.26 -2.30 -4.57
C VAL A 239 -5.82 -2.67 -4.89
N GLY A 240 -4.89 -1.98 -4.25
CA GLY A 240 -3.46 -2.10 -4.52
C GLY A 240 -2.96 -1.25 -5.68
N LEU A 241 -1.67 -0.96 -5.67
CA LEU A 241 -1.02 -0.13 -6.69
C LEU A 241 -0.54 -0.96 -7.91
N GLU A 242 -0.44 -2.28 -7.77
CA GLU A 242 0.11 -3.17 -8.80
C GLU A 242 -0.63 -3.05 -10.14
N ALA A 243 -1.96 -3.01 -10.09
CA ALA A 243 -2.81 -2.85 -11.28
C ALA A 243 -2.56 -1.55 -12.08
N LEU A 244 -1.92 -0.55 -11.47
CA LEU A 244 -1.55 0.71 -12.11
C LEU A 244 -0.16 0.66 -12.76
N LEU A 245 0.63 -0.37 -12.51
CA LEU A 245 1.98 -0.55 -13.07
C LEU A 245 1.98 -1.32 -14.41
N ASP A 246 0.91 -2.02 -14.73
CA ASP A 246 0.74 -2.71 -16.00
C ASP A 246 0.48 -1.67 -17.11
N ARG A 247 1.41 -1.58 -18.06
CA ARG A 247 1.34 -0.68 -19.22
C ARG A 247 0.68 -1.38 -20.39
#